data_939bee743b129ec68758b20f2d23c5e6
#
_entry.id   939bee743b129ec68758b20f2d23c5e6
#
_cell.length_a   1.000
_cell.length_b   1.000
_cell.length_c   1.000
_cell.angle_alpha   90.00
_cell.angle_beta   90.00
_cell.angle_gamma   90.00
#
_symmetry.space_group_name_H-M   'P 1'
#
loop_
_entity.id
_entity.type
_entity.pdbx_description
1 polymer ?
#
loop_
_entity_poly.entity_id
_entity_poly.type
_entity_poly.pdbx_seq_one_letter_code
_entity_poly.pdbx_strand_id
1 'polypeptide(L)'
;MKHATFFISVVALSSLFLSCKQSTKFLRASSMANEVVVVMDDNAWENGEAGRAVFELFNTPVPALPQPEPHFKILHVAPQNFSSTFKMSRNIVIPEISNIYAEPKVTSEIDKYAYGQVILTIKAPDTVTFVNYVKANTQSILDYLVTKELERTAEWLKEESGTPQKRIREKFGISIHYPPGLTHVTEDKDFYWATNDAVKGRQDIVIYQFPYVTEKVFEKDSLIAIRDRVLGEHIKGSFDSQMTTSKQYDPLYKRMVIDSIFRAEIRGLWEMTADMMGGPFVAQAFVNPYTNKVIVVDVLVYAPEGKKRNLLRSLEASFYTISIFDPNEQSKEKE
;
A
#
# COMPACT_ATOMS: atom_id res chain seq x y z
N MET A 1 62.02 -21.03 -63.69
CA MET A 1 61.33 -21.93 -62.70
C MET A 1 61.04 -21.09 -61.47
N LYS A 2 59.81 -20.60 -61.33
CA LYS A 2 59.37 -19.81 -60.18
C LYS A 2 58.07 -20.37 -59.71
N HIS A 3 58.06 -20.95 -58.52
CA HIS A 3 56.87 -21.47 -57.84
C HIS A 3 56.10 -20.29 -57.19
N ALA A 4 54.87 -20.05 -57.63
CA ALA A 4 53.94 -19.13 -57.02
C ALA A 4 53.08 -19.88 -55.99
N THR A 5 53.27 -19.56 -54.76
CA THR A 5 52.46 -20.09 -53.63
C THR A 5 51.18 -19.26 -53.47
N PHE A 6 50.04 -19.87 -53.66
CA PHE A 6 48.72 -19.23 -53.56
C PHE A 6 48.26 -19.32 -52.10
N PHE A 7 48.20 -18.21 -51.37
CA PHE A 7 47.66 -18.12 -50.03
C PHE A 7 46.14 -17.90 -50.14
N ILE A 8 45.36 -18.90 -49.74
CA ILE A 8 43.91 -18.78 -49.59
C ILE A 8 43.66 -18.28 -48.18
N SER A 9 43.24 -17.00 -48.05
CA SER A 9 42.73 -16.42 -46.79
C SER A 9 41.27 -16.82 -46.61
N VAL A 10 41.03 -17.70 -45.68
CA VAL A 10 39.66 -18.03 -45.21
C VAL A 10 39.26 -16.94 -44.23
N VAL A 11 38.43 -16.00 -44.67
CA VAL A 11 37.76 -15.04 -43.78
C VAL A 11 36.59 -15.75 -43.09
N ALA A 12 36.77 -16.11 -41.84
CA ALA A 12 35.72 -16.64 -40.99
C ALA A 12 34.76 -15.49 -40.61
N LEU A 13 33.60 -15.44 -41.26
CA LEU A 13 32.53 -14.50 -40.95
C LEU A 13 31.82 -15.01 -39.67
N SER A 14 32.30 -14.56 -38.49
CA SER A 14 31.62 -14.80 -37.21
C SER A 14 30.41 -13.90 -37.15
N SER A 15 29.25 -14.46 -37.51
CA SER A 15 27.95 -13.86 -37.28
C SER A 15 27.67 -13.81 -35.77
N LEU A 16 27.90 -12.64 -35.17
CA LEU A 16 27.42 -12.27 -33.84
C LEU A 16 25.91 -12.25 -33.89
N PHE A 17 25.27 -13.35 -33.47
CA PHE A 17 23.87 -13.33 -33.10
C PHE A 17 23.74 -12.46 -31.86
N LEU A 18 23.54 -11.15 -32.03
CA LEU A 18 22.95 -10.29 -31.01
C LEU A 18 21.53 -10.78 -30.82
N SER A 19 21.33 -11.73 -29.89
CA SER A 19 20.04 -12.05 -29.34
C SER A 19 19.59 -10.82 -28.56
N CYS A 20 18.91 -9.88 -29.22
CA CYS A 20 18.07 -8.91 -28.56
C CYS A 20 17.02 -9.71 -27.79
N LYS A 21 17.22 -9.93 -26.49
CA LYS A 21 16.11 -10.20 -25.58
C LYS A 21 15.22 -8.97 -25.67
N GLN A 22 14.25 -8.99 -26.58
CA GLN A 22 13.10 -8.11 -26.52
C GLN A 22 12.41 -8.44 -25.19
N SER A 23 12.72 -7.70 -24.13
CA SER A 23 11.88 -7.67 -22.95
C SER A 23 10.57 -7.08 -23.44
N THR A 24 9.60 -7.92 -23.70
CA THR A 24 8.22 -7.49 -23.88
C THR A 24 7.83 -6.85 -22.56
N LYS A 25 7.99 -5.51 -22.46
CA LYS A 25 7.47 -4.76 -21.32
C LYS A 25 5.96 -4.92 -21.39
N PHE A 26 5.43 -5.72 -20.50
CA PHE A 26 4.00 -5.78 -20.31
C PHE A 26 3.47 -4.35 -20.07
N LEU A 27 2.31 -4.07 -20.62
CA LEU A 27 1.58 -2.85 -20.27
C LEU A 27 1.25 -2.91 -18.77
N ARG A 28 1.17 -1.77 -18.12
CA ARG A 28 0.74 -1.70 -16.72
C ARG A 28 -0.71 -2.17 -16.57
N ALA A 29 -0.98 -2.86 -15.50
CA ALA A 29 -2.34 -3.22 -15.11
C ALA A 29 -3.21 -1.95 -14.95
N SER A 30 -4.40 -1.95 -15.53
CA SER A 30 -5.18 -0.74 -15.83
C SER A 30 -6.52 -0.59 -15.09
N SER A 31 -6.90 -1.52 -14.20
CA SER A 31 -8.13 -1.35 -13.41
C SER A 31 -7.98 -0.28 -12.32
N MET A 32 -9.09 0.16 -11.76
CA MET A 32 -9.07 1.12 -10.64
C MET A 32 -8.43 0.50 -9.40
N ALA A 33 -7.84 1.34 -8.57
CA ALA A 33 -7.27 0.92 -7.29
C ALA A 33 -8.35 0.29 -6.39
N ASN A 34 -7.99 -0.80 -5.71
CA ASN A 34 -8.89 -1.55 -4.83
C ASN A 34 -10.13 -2.14 -5.55
N GLU A 35 -9.98 -2.51 -6.82
CA GLU A 35 -10.90 -3.38 -7.54
C GLU A 35 -10.30 -4.80 -7.63
N VAL A 36 -11.18 -5.80 -7.65
CA VAL A 36 -10.83 -7.19 -7.87
C VAL A 36 -11.78 -7.80 -8.89
N VAL A 37 -11.22 -8.46 -9.90
CA VAL A 37 -12.00 -9.26 -10.86
C VAL A 37 -12.08 -10.69 -10.35
N VAL A 38 -13.28 -11.18 -10.11
CA VAL A 38 -13.55 -12.57 -9.74
C VAL A 38 -13.98 -13.32 -11.00
N VAL A 39 -13.21 -14.32 -11.39
CA VAL A 39 -13.50 -15.17 -12.55
C VAL A 39 -14.17 -16.44 -12.06
N MET A 40 -15.48 -16.54 -12.20
CA MET A 40 -16.29 -17.65 -11.70
C MET A 40 -17.53 -17.85 -12.59
N ASP A 41 -18.03 -19.08 -12.68
CA ASP A 41 -19.29 -19.37 -13.35
C ASP A 41 -20.47 -18.56 -12.79
N ASP A 42 -21.36 -18.06 -13.65
CA ASP A 42 -22.45 -17.18 -13.27
C ASP A 42 -23.37 -17.81 -12.20
N ASN A 43 -23.75 -19.08 -12.39
CA ASN A 43 -24.61 -19.76 -11.43
C ASN A 43 -23.90 -20.02 -10.09
N ALA A 44 -22.63 -20.38 -10.15
CA ALA A 44 -21.81 -20.57 -8.92
C ALA A 44 -21.62 -19.23 -8.18
N TRP A 45 -21.51 -18.10 -8.89
CA TRP A 45 -21.41 -16.77 -8.33
C TRP A 45 -22.73 -16.30 -7.70
N GLU A 46 -23.83 -16.39 -8.44
CA GLU A 46 -25.12 -15.83 -8.01
C GLU A 46 -25.84 -16.67 -6.96
N ASN A 47 -25.80 -18.01 -7.11
CA ASN A 47 -26.58 -18.93 -6.31
C ASN A 47 -25.74 -19.87 -5.44
N GLY A 48 -24.43 -19.94 -5.67
CA GLY A 48 -23.53 -20.90 -5.01
C GLY A 48 -22.97 -20.39 -3.69
N GLU A 49 -22.73 -21.29 -2.74
CA GLU A 49 -22.07 -20.99 -1.46
C GLU A 49 -20.63 -20.49 -1.67
N ALA A 50 -19.94 -21.00 -2.69
CA ALA A 50 -18.59 -20.57 -3.01
C ALA A 50 -18.57 -19.11 -3.49
N GLY A 51 -19.49 -18.70 -4.36
CA GLY A 51 -19.64 -17.30 -4.79
C GLY A 51 -19.93 -16.38 -3.62
N ARG A 52 -20.84 -16.80 -2.74
CA ARG A 52 -21.14 -16.06 -1.51
C ARG A 52 -19.92 -15.89 -0.61
N ALA A 53 -19.12 -16.94 -0.41
CA ALA A 53 -17.91 -16.89 0.41
C ALA A 53 -16.87 -15.90 -0.17
N VAL A 54 -16.69 -15.87 -1.49
CA VAL A 54 -15.80 -14.92 -2.17
C VAL A 54 -16.35 -13.49 -2.09
N PHE A 55 -17.66 -13.31 -2.22
CA PHE A 55 -18.31 -12.01 -2.03
C PHE A 55 -18.09 -11.48 -0.61
N GLU A 56 -18.37 -12.28 0.41
CA GLU A 56 -18.17 -11.93 1.82
C GLU A 56 -16.71 -11.58 2.11
N LEU A 57 -15.75 -12.33 1.56
CA LEU A 57 -14.32 -12.07 1.68
C LEU A 57 -13.99 -10.63 1.29
N PHE A 58 -14.34 -10.21 0.07
CA PHE A 58 -13.98 -8.88 -0.45
C PHE A 58 -14.87 -7.75 0.05
N ASN A 59 -16.11 -8.09 0.47
CA ASN A 59 -17.05 -7.14 1.08
C ASN A 59 -16.78 -6.90 2.57
N THR A 60 -15.81 -7.60 3.17
CA THR A 60 -15.36 -7.32 4.54
C THR A 60 -15.02 -5.83 4.69
N PRO A 61 -15.57 -5.13 5.70
CA PRO A 61 -15.31 -3.70 5.88
C PRO A 61 -13.84 -3.41 6.20
N VAL A 62 -13.32 -2.33 5.63
CA VAL A 62 -12.02 -1.78 6.04
C VAL A 62 -12.13 -1.25 7.48
N PRO A 63 -11.25 -1.68 8.39
CA PRO A 63 -11.34 -1.27 9.78
C PRO A 63 -11.01 0.23 9.97
N ALA A 64 -11.58 0.82 11.03
CA ALA A 64 -11.40 2.22 11.39
C ALA A 64 -11.81 3.22 10.28
N LEU A 65 -12.85 2.91 9.54
CA LEU A 65 -13.56 3.89 8.71
C LEU A 65 -14.89 4.26 9.41
N PRO A 66 -15.25 5.55 9.43
CA PRO A 66 -16.50 5.98 10.10
C PRO A 66 -17.76 5.45 9.39
N GLN A 67 -17.69 5.17 8.10
CA GLN A 67 -18.73 4.45 7.36
C GLN A 67 -18.14 3.16 6.81
N PRO A 68 -18.87 2.03 6.85
CA PRO A 68 -18.40 0.76 6.31
C PRO A 68 -18.11 0.87 4.80
N GLU A 69 -16.90 0.55 4.40
CA GLU A 69 -16.50 0.43 3.00
C GLU A 69 -15.80 -0.92 2.81
N PRO A 70 -16.15 -1.69 1.76
CA PRO A 70 -15.53 -2.98 1.52
C PRO A 70 -14.04 -2.85 1.19
N HIS A 71 -13.25 -3.88 1.49
CA HIS A 71 -11.84 -3.92 1.14
C HIS A 71 -11.59 -3.76 -0.36
N PHE A 72 -12.44 -4.39 -1.20
CA PHE A 72 -12.35 -4.30 -2.66
C PHE A 72 -13.73 -4.11 -3.28
N LYS A 73 -13.77 -3.37 -4.38
CA LYS A 73 -14.92 -3.35 -5.28
C LYS A 73 -14.81 -4.59 -6.18
N ILE A 74 -15.84 -5.42 -6.18
CA ILE A 74 -15.87 -6.66 -6.93
C ILE A 74 -16.41 -6.39 -8.34
N LEU A 75 -15.74 -6.97 -9.33
CA LEU A 75 -16.22 -7.16 -10.69
C LEU A 75 -16.26 -8.66 -10.95
N HIS A 76 -17.45 -9.22 -11.15
CA HIS A 76 -17.61 -10.61 -11.51
C HIS A 76 -17.55 -10.78 -13.03
N VAL A 77 -16.93 -11.83 -13.50
CA VAL A 77 -16.89 -12.22 -14.92
C VAL A 77 -16.91 -13.75 -15.07
N ALA A 78 -17.81 -14.24 -15.93
CA ALA A 78 -17.81 -15.67 -16.26
C ALA A 78 -16.54 -16.07 -17.03
N PRO A 79 -16.02 -17.31 -16.87
CA PRO A 79 -14.78 -17.75 -17.51
C PRO A 79 -14.74 -17.57 -19.03
N GLN A 80 -15.85 -17.80 -19.71
CA GLN A 80 -15.99 -17.62 -21.18
C GLN A 80 -15.90 -16.15 -21.62
N ASN A 81 -16.17 -15.21 -20.71
CA ASN A 81 -16.13 -13.76 -20.94
C ASN A 81 -14.82 -13.12 -20.44
N PHE A 82 -13.92 -13.91 -19.84
CA PHE A 82 -12.64 -13.43 -19.34
C PHE A 82 -11.68 -13.07 -20.48
N SER A 83 -11.97 -11.91 -21.10
CA SER A 83 -11.29 -11.36 -22.28
C SER A 83 -9.98 -10.63 -21.93
N SER A 84 -9.29 -10.14 -22.96
CA SER A 84 -8.06 -9.34 -22.84
C SER A 84 -8.23 -8.12 -21.93
N THR A 85 -9.39 -7.47 -21.92
CA THR A 85 -9.68 -6.31 -21.06
C THR A 85 -9.61 -6.69 -19.57
N PHE A 86 -10.27 -7.76 -19.17
CA PHE A 86 -10.24 -8.23 -17.78
C PHE A 86 -8.87 -8.78 -17.38
N LYS A 87 -8.13 -9.36 -18.34
CA LYS A 87 -6.75 -9.83 -18.12
C LYS A 87 -5.79 -8.70 -17.78
N MET A 88 -6.11 -7.44 -18.11
CA MET A 88 -5.31 -6.28 -17.73
C MET A 88 -5.58 -5.77 -16.30
N SER A 89 -6.52 -6.39 -15.57
CA SER A 89 -6.86 -5.93 -14.21
C SER A 89 -5.74 -6.16 -13.21
N ARG A 90 -5.65 -5.29 -12.21
CA ARG A 90 -4.62 -5.31 -11.16
C ARG A 90 -4.71 -6.55 -10.28
N ASN A 91 -5.92 -6.90 -9.87
CA ASN A 91 -6.19 -8.03 -8.99
C ASN A 91 -7.22 -8.93 -9.65
N ILE A 92 -6.87 -10.20 -9.81
CA ILE A 92 -7.75 -11.21 -10.38
C ILE A 92 -7.80 -12.37 -9.38
N VAL A 93 -8.99 -12.88 -9.12
CA VAL A 93 -9.20 -14.03 -8.25
C VAL A 93 -9.97 -15.09 -9.01
N ILE A 94 -9.43 -16.31 -9.02
CA ILE A 94 -9.96 -17.46 -9.75
C ILE A 94 -10.25 -18.58 -8.74
N PRO A 95 -11.50 -18.80 -8.35
CA PRO A 95 -11.90 -19.98 -7.61
C PRO A 95 -11.84 -21.22 -8.52
N GLU A 96 -11.13 -22.26 -8.07
CA GLU A 96 -11.04 -23.56 -8.75
C GLU A 96 -11.47 -24.69 -7.81
N ILE A 97 -12.68 -25.21 -8.02
CA ILE A 97 -13.23 -26.30 -7.22
C ILE A 97 -13.28 -27.57 -8.08
N SER A 98 -12.46 -28.56 -7.74
CA SER A 98 -12.34 -29.81 -8.49
C SER A 98 -11.78 -30.91 -7.61
N ASN A 99 -12.32 -32.12 -7.76
CA ASN A 99 -11.86 -33.33 -7.05
C ASN A 99 -10.44 -33.79 -7.42
N ILE A 100 -9.79 -33.11 -8.37
CA ILE A 100 -8.36 -33.32 -8.67
C ILE A 100 -7.44 -32.77 -7.58
N TYR A 101 -7.92 -31.84 -6.75
CA TYR A 101 -7.16 -31.29 -5.65
C TYR A 101 -7.31 -32.14 -4.39
N ALA A 102 -6.19 -32.45 -3.74
CA ALA A 102 -6.20 -33.23 -2.50
C ALA A 102 -6.55 -32.40 -1.27
N GLU A 103 -6.18 -31.11 -1.31
CA GLU A 103 -6.33 -30.17 -0.20
C GLU A 103 -6.57 -28.73 -0.71
N PRO A 104 -7.20 -27.86 0.09
CA PRO A 104 -7.38 -26.48 -0.29
C PRO A 104 -6.06 -25.72 -0.20
N LYS A 105 -5.84 -24.80 -1.17
CA LYS A 105 -4.69 -23.90 -1.17
C LYS A 105 -4.93 -22.64 -1.99
N VAL A 106 -4.19 -21.59 -1.67
CA VAL A 106 -4.08 -20.38 -2.49
C VAL A 106 -2.71 -20.38 -3.18
N THR A 107 -2.71 -20.02 -4.46
CA THR A 107 -1.49 -19.75 -5.23
C THR A 107 -1.57 -18.37 -5.84
N SER A 108 -0.41 -17.68 -5.99
CA SER A 108 -0.35 -16.38 -6.63
C SER A 108 0.59 -16.40 -7.83
N GLU A 109 0.18 -15.71 -8.89
CA GLU A 109 1.01 -15.39 -10.05
C GLU A 109 1.11 -13.86 -10.14
N ILE A 110 2.34 -13.37 -10.35
CA ILE A 110 2.62 -11.94 -10.51
C ILE A 110 2.91 -11.66 -11.98
N ASP A 111 2.43 -10.54 -12.51
CA ASP A 111 2.75 -10.03 -13.86
C ASP A 111 2.48 -11.03 -15.01
N LYS A 112 1.43 -11.84 -14.90
CA LYS A 112 1.11 -12.84 -15.92
C LYS A 112 0.67 -12.21 -17.25
N TYR A 113 -0.19 -11.20 -17.21
CA TYR A 113 -0.75 -10.52 -18.39
C TYR A 113 -0.40 -9.04 -18.43
N ALA A 114 -0.12 -8.43 -17.28
CA ALA A 114 0.18 -7.01 -17.14
C ALA A 114 1.16 -6.78 -16.00
N TYR A 115 2.03 -5.78 -16.13
CA TYR A 115 2.96 -5.39 -15.07
C TYR A 115 2.20 -4.82 -13.85
N GLY A 116 2.61 -5.22 -12.67
CA GLY A 116 1.94 -4.86 -11.42
C GLY A 116 0.64 -5.62 -11.17
N GLN A 117 0.41 -6.75 -11.84
CA GLN A 117 -0.78 -7.59 -11.68
C GLN A 117 -0.56 -8.68 -10.64
N VAL A 118 -1.62 -9.01 -9.92
CA VAL A 118 -1.70 -10.19 -9.04
C VAL A 118 -2.88 -11.05 -9.46
N ILE A 119 -2.63 -12.33 -9.67
CA ILE A 119 -3.67 -13.33 -9.88
C ILE A 119 -3.61 -14.31 -8.71
N LEU A 120 -4.69 -14.41 -7.95
CA LEU A 120 -4.86 -15.43 -6.92
C LEU A 120 -5.75 -16.55 -7.43
N THR A 121 -5.27 -17.79 -7.35
CA THR A 121 -6.10 -18.96 -7.60
C THR A 121 -6.35 -19.66 -6.26
N ILE A 122 -7.62 -19.79 -5.87
CA ILE A 122 -8.07 -20.47 -4.66
C ILE A 122 -8.60 -21.83 -5.07
N LYS A 123 -7.86 -22.90 -4.71
CA LYS A 123 -8.12 -24.27 -5.10
C LYS A 123 -8.73 -25.04 -3.94
N ALA A 124 -9.70 -25.94 -4.23
CA ALA A 124 -10.25 -26.85 -3.24
C ALA A 124 -10.86 -28.10 -3.91
N PRO A 125 -10.94 -29.24 -3.19
CA PRO A 125 -11.52 -30.47 -3.73
C PRO A 125 -13.04 -30.40 -3.94
N ASP A 126 -13.73 -29.64 -3.12
CA ASP A 126 -15.19 -29.49 -3.11
C ASP A 126 -15.61 -28.11 -2.54
N THR A 127 -16.90 -27.78 -2.69
CA THR A 127 -17.46 -26.50 -2.27
C THR A 127 -17.39 -26.28 -0.76
N VAL A 128 -17.62 -27.28 0.05
CA VAL A 128 -17.62 -27.15 1.52
C VAL A 128 -16.22 -26.84 2.01
N THR A 129 -15.23 -27.56 1.51
CA THR A 129 -13.81 -27.32 1.79
C THR A 129 -13.36 -25.94 1.33
N PHE A 130 -13.81 -25.52 0.13
CA PHE A 130 -13.53 -24.19 -0.39
C PHE A 130 -14.04 -23.08 0.53
N VAL A 131 -15.34 -23.15 0.91
CA VAL A 131 -15.98 -22.16 1.79
C VAL A 131 -15.28 -22.06 3.13
N ASN A 132 -14.98 -23.20 3.75
CA ASN A 132 -14.28 -23.25 5.04
C ASN A 132 -12.87 -22.66 4.92
N TYR A 133 -12.16 -22.98 3.85
CA TYR A 133 -10.81 -22.44 3.63
C TYR A 133 -10.82 -20.93 3.43
N VAL A 134 -11.71 -20.39 2.60
CA VAL A 134 -11.86 -18.95 2.38
C VAL A 134 -12.16 -18.23 3.69
N LYS A 135 -13.12 -18.73 4.48
CA LYS A 135 -13.47 -18.14 5.78
C LYS A 135 -12.32 -18.15 6.77
N ALA A 136 -11.59 -19.27 6.86
CA ALA A 136 -10.45 -19.41 7.77
C ALA A 136 -9.26 -18.50 7.38
N ASN A 137 -9.11 -18.18 6.09
CA ASN A 137 -7.99 -17.43 5.55
C ASN A 137 -8.37 -16.00 5.08
N THR A 138 -9.57 -15.52 5.41
CA THR A 138 -10.08 -14.20 4.99
C THR A 138 -9.05 -13.10 5.22
N GLN A 139 -8.53 -12.97 6.45
CA GLN A 139 -7.59 -11.90 6.78
C GLN A 139 -6.28 -12.00 5.98
N SER A 140 -5.71 -13.20 5.87
CA SER A 140 -4.45 -13.41 5.13
C SER A 140 -4.57 -13.10 3.64
N ILE A 141 -5.70 -13.45 3.02
CA ILE A 141 -5.98 -13.15 1.61
C ILE A 141 -6.14 -11.64 1.40
N LEU A 142 -6.90 -10.98 2.28
CA LEU A 142 -7.08 -9.53 2.23
C LEU A 142 -5.77 -8.78 2.46
N ASP A 143 -5.01 -9.16 3.49
CA ASP A 143 -3.71 -8.52 3.79
C ASP A 143 -2.74 -8.64 2.63
N TYR A 144 -2.68 -9.80 1.98
CA TYR A 144 -1.83 -10.00 0.81
C TYR A 144 -2.21 -9.07 -0.34
N LEU A 145 -3.49 -9.02 -0.74
CA LEU A 145 -3.94 -8.17 -1.84
C LEU A 145 -3.84 -6.67 -1.51
N VAL A 146 -4.14 -6.28 -0.28
CA VAL A 146 -3.99 -4.90 0.18
C VAL A 146 -2.52 -4.47 0.15
N THR A 147 -1.61 -5.33 0.63
CA THR A 147 -0.16 -5.06 0.56
C THR A 147 0.28 -4.86 -0.89
N LYS A 148 -0.17 -5.71 -1.81
CA LYS A 148 0.15 -5.56 -3.25
C LYS A 148 -0.42 -4.27 -3.87
N GLU A 149 -1.60 -3.83 -3.45
CA GLU A 149 -2.14 -2.52 -3.84
C GLU A 149 -1.29 -1.36 -3.31
N LEU A 150 -0.87 -1.43 -2.04
CA LEU A 150 -0.05 -0.40 -1.41
C LEU A 150 1.36 -0.34 -2.03
N GLU A 151 2.01 -1.48 -2.26
CA GLU A 151 3.31 -1.58 -2.95
C GLU A 151 3.24 -0.96 -4.36
N ARG A 152 2.22 -1.30 -5.14
CA ARG A 152 1.99 -0.77 -6.49
C ARG A 152 1.74 0.75 -6.48
N THR A 153 0.98 1.23 -5.50
CA THR A 153 0.75 2.66 -5.32
C THR A 153 2.02 3.37 -4.86
N ALA A 154 2.84 2.74 -4.02
CA ALA A 154 4.15 3.26 -3.61
C ALA A 154 5.12 3.41 -4.79
N GLU A 155 5.15 2.45 -5.72
CA GLU A 155 5.92 2.57 -6.96
C GLU A 155 5.47 3.79 -7.79
N TRP A 156 4.16 3.94 -7.96
CA TRP A 156 3.59 5.11 -8.63
C TRP A 156 3.94 6.42 -7.91
N LEU A 157 3.88 6.46 -6.58
CA LEU A 157 4.28 7.65 -5.80
C LEU A 157 5.74 8.01 -6.02
N LYS A 158 6.65 7.03 -6.09
CA LYS A 158 8.08 7.28 -6.36
C LYS A 158 8.30 7.91 -7.75
N GLU A 159 7.47 7.56 -8.73
CA GLU A 159 7.56 8.10 -10.08
C GLU A 159 6.95 9.51 -10.20
N GLU A 160 5.76 9.73 -9.60
CA GLU A 160 4.93 10.91 -9.84
C GLU A 160 5.13 12.04 -8.82
N SER A 161 5.53 11.73 -7.59
CA SER A 161 5.70 12.76 -6.56
C SER A 161 7.00 13.56 -6.69
N GLY A 162 7.84 13.23 -7.69
CA GLY A 162 9.13 13.88 -7.90
C GLY A 162 10.14 13.58 -6.79
N THR A 163 11.13 14.46 -6.63
CA THR A 163 12.17 14.31 -5.61
C THR A 163 11.57 14.50 -4.22
N PRO A 164 11.83 13.57 -3.27
CA PRO A 164 11.40 13.73 -1.90
C PRO A 164 11.82 15.07 -1.30
N GLN A 165 10.95 15.63 -0.47
CA GLN A 165 11.19 16.96 0.13
C GLN A 165 12.52 16.99 0.88
N LYS A 166 13.48 17.77 0.39
CA LYS A 166 14.81 17.93 1.01
C LYS A 166 14.71 18.28 2.51
N ARG A 167 13.73 19.14 2.88
CA ARG A 167 13.46 19.53 4.26
C ARG A 167 13.09 18.37 5.18
N ILE A 168 12.38 17.34 4.68
CA ILE A 168 12.04 16.13 5.46
C ILE A 168 13.32 15.32 5.72
N ARG A 169 14.18 15.17 4.71
CA ARG A 169 15.45 14.47 4.83
C ARG A 169 16.36 15.15 5.84
N GLU A 170 16.51 16.47 5.76
CA GLU A 170 17.36 17.26 6.67
C GLU A 170 16.83 17.28 8.11
N LYS A 171 15.51 17.35 8.29
CA LYS A 171 14.89 17.45 9.61
C LYS A 171 14.76 16.11 10.32
N PHE A 172 14.35 15.06 9.61
CA PHE A 172 13.99 13.76 10.20
C PHE A 172 14.97 12.63 9.85
N GLY A 173 15.90 12.84 8.90
CA GLY A 173 16.78 11.79 8.41
C GLY A 173 16.04 10.67 7.67
N ILE A 174 14.92 10.98 7.04
CA ILE A 174 14.14 10.04 6.22
C ILE A 174 13.81 10.63 4.86
N SER A 175 13.57 9.75 3.89
CA SER A 175 12.92 10.09 2.63
C SER A 175 11.55 9.44 2.60
N ILE A 176 10.58 10.14 2.05
CA ILE A 176 9.21 9.63 1.89
C ILE A 176 8.58 10.28 0.65
N HIS A 177 7.86 9.47 -0.13
CA HIS A 177 7.01 9.94 -1.22
C HIS A 177 5.54 9.86 -0.79
N TYR A 178 4.79 10.93 -1.04
CA TYR A 178 3.37 11.00 -0.72
C TYR A 178 2.61 11.65 -1.89
N PRO A 179 1.27 11.57 -1.93
CA PRO A 179 0.48 12.08 -3.05
C PRO A 179 0.85 13.53 -3.42
N PRO A 180 1.09 13.84 -4.71
CA PRO A 180 1.65 15.13 -5.15
C PRO A 180 0.74 16.33 -4.90
N GLY A 181 -0.55 16.10 -4.63
CA GLY A 181 -1.50 17.16 -4.31
C GLY A 181 -1.38 17.79 -2.92
N LEU A 182 -0.52 17.26 -2.03
CA LEU A 182 -0.33 17.78 -0.68
C LEU A 182 0.72 18.90 -0.70
N THR A 183 0.30 20.11 -1.10
CA THR A 183 1.18 21.25 -1.39
C THR A 183 1.23 22.32 -0.31
N HIS A 184 0.21 22.37 0.57
CA HIS A 184 0.19 23.31 1.70
C HIS A 184 0.99 22.70 2.86
N VAL A 185 2.08 23.36 3.25
CA VAL A 185 3.02 22.84 4.25
C VAL A 185 3.11 23.77 5.46
N THR A 186 2.96 23.18 6.63
CA THR A 186 3.26 23.81 7.93
C THR A 186 4.35 23.02 8.62
N GLU A 187 5.35 23.67 9.18
CA GLU A 187 6.46 23.00 9.85
C GLU A 187 6.97 23.76 11.08
N ASP A 188 7.49 22.98 12.03
CA ASP A 188 8.20 23.46 13.21
C ASP A 188 9.45 22.59 13.42
N LYS A 189 10.18 22.79 14.52
CA LYS A 189 11.47 22.12 14.80
C LYS A 189 11.43 20.61 14.63
N ASP A 190 10.47 19.92 15.24
CA ASP A 190 10.32 18.45 15.22
C ASP A 190 8.97 18.03 14.60
N PHE A 191 8.38 18.88 13.77
CA PHE A 191 7.05 18.71 13.18
C PHE A 191 7.03 19.15 11.71
N TYR A 192 6.26 18.40 10.89
CA TYR A 192 5.99 18.68 9.49
C TYR A 192 4.58 18.21 9.16
N TRP A 193 3.79 19.04 8.52
CA TRP A 193 2.44 18.73 8.08
C TRP A 193 2.24 19.21 6.66
N ALA A 194 1.84 18.31 5.75
CA ALA A 194 1.44 18.65 4.40
C ALA A 194 -0.01 18.23 4.15
N THR A 195 -0.76 19.09 3.47
CA THR A 195 -2.18 18.92 3.18
C THR A 195 -2.51 19.39 1.76
N ASN A 196 -3.56 18.82 1.17
CA ASN A 196 -4.16 19.36 -0.06
C ASN A 196 -5.21 20.46 0.23
N ASP A 197 -5.54 20.68 1.51
CA ASP A 197 -6.52 21.67 1.98
C ASP A 197 -7.86 21.64 1.23
N ALA A 198 -8.25 20.47 0.75
CA ALA A 198 -9.47 20.32 -0.02
C ALA A 198 -10.71 20.33 0.89
N VAL A 199 -11.74 21.08 0.50
CA VAL A 199 -13.03 21.08 1.21
C VAL A 199 -13.68 19.70 1.21
N LYS A 200 -13.50 18.94 0.12
CA LYS A 200 -14.00 17.56 -0.03
C LYS A 200 -12.82 16.63 -0.34
N GLY A 201 -12.66 15.60 0.46
CA GLY A 201 -11.59 14.64 0.26
C GLY A 201 -10.20 15.16 0.65
N ARG A 202 -10.12 15.91 1.75
CA ARG A 202 -8.86 16.38 2.32
C ARG A 202 -8.01 15.20 2.75
N GLN A 203 -6.76 15.27 2.38
CA GLN A 203 -5.71 14.33 2.72
C GLN A 203 -4.57 15.08 3.40
N ASP A 204 -4.08 14.51 4.49
CA ASP A 204 -3.02 15.09 5.29
C ASP A 204 -1.94 14.03 5.56
N ILE A 205 -0.68 14.45 5.55
CA ILE A 205 0.44 13.69 6.08
C ILE A 205 1.15 14.54 7.14
N VAL A 206 1.35 13.95 8.31
CA VAL A 206 2.06 14.58 9.43
C VAL A 206 3.27 13.73 9.77
N ILE A 207 4.42 14.37 9.94
CA ILE A 207 5.66 13.73 10.35
C ILE A 207 6.17 14.47 11.58
N TYR A 208 6.42 13.73 12.66
CA TYR A 208 7.02 14.32 13.86
C TYR A 208 8.01 13.37 14.50
N GLN A 209 8.87 13.91 15.35
CA GLN A 209 9.91 13.13 16.00
C GLN A 209 10.09 13.54 17.47
N PHE A 210 10.57 12.60 18.25
CA PHE A 210 10.92 12.82 19.65
C PHE A 210 12.03 11.83 20.08
N PRO A 211 12.75 12.08 21.21
CA PRO A 211 13.81 11.20 21.66
C PRO A 211 13.34 9.77 21.93
N TYR A 212 14.09 8.77 21.47
CA TYR A 212 13.87 7.37 21.84
C TYR A 212 14.53 7.10 23.18
N VAL A 213 13.75 6.74 24.20
CA VAL A 213 14.25 6.49 25.56
C VAL A 213 14.06 5.02 25.95
N THR A 214 12.92 4.43 25.61
CA THR A 214 12.56 3.05 25.97
C THR A 214 11.56 2.46 24.98
N GLU A 215 11.54 1.13 24.88
CA GLU A 215 10.57 0.41 24.01
C GLU A 215 9.12 0.63 24.42
N LYS A 216 8.83 1.04 25.65
CA LYS A 216 7.48 1.36 26.11
C LYS A 216 6.80 2.45 25.29
N VAL A 217 7.56 3.28 24.59
CA VAL A 217 7.04 4.28 23.67
C VAL A 217 6.22 3.68 22.53
N PHE A 218 6.48 2.43 22.16
CA PHE A 218 5.74 1.70 21.13
C PHE A 218 4.51 0.96 21.65
N GLU A 219 4.17 1.07 22.92
CA GLU A 219 2.90 0.57 23.44
C GLU A 219 1.75 1.45 22.91
N LYS A 220 0.59 0.82 22.65
CA LYS A 220 -0.59 1.48 22.06
C LYS A 220 -0.94 2.80 22.76
N ASP A 221 -1.09 2.76 24.08
CA ASP A 221 -1.54 3.93 24.86
C ASP A 221 -0.50 5.04 24.88
N SER A 222 0.81 4.68 24.91
CA SER A 222 1.90 5.63 24.83
C SER A 222 1.90 6.38 23.49
N LEU A 223 1.74 5.65 22.39
CA LEU A 223 1.69 6.25 21.05
C LEU A 223 0.47 7.15 20.87
N ILE A 224 -0.72 6.73 21.37
CA ILE A 224 -1.94 7.55 21.33
C ILE A 224 -1.73 8.84 22.14
N ALA A 225 -1.22 8.75 23.37
CA ALA A 225 -1.00 9.92 24.20
C ALA A 225 0.01 10.92 23.59
N ILE A 226 1.08 10.41 22.96
CA ILE A 226 2.05 11.26 22.27
C ILE A 226 1.42 11.90 21.04
N ARG A 227 0.68 11.12 20.25
CA ARG A 227 -0.06 11.59 19.07
C ARG A 227 -1.00 12.74 19.43
N ASP A 228 -1.87 12.54 20.42
CA ASP A 228 -2.87 13.51 20.83
C ASP A 228 -2.23 14.80 21.33
N ARG A 229 -1.14 14.70 22.08
CA ARG A 229 -0.37 15.89 22.51
C ARG A 229 0.21 16.64 21.33
N VAL A 230 0.93 15.96 20.42
CA VAL A 230 1.63 16.62 19.30
C VAL A 230 0.63 17.21 18.31
N LEU A 231 -0.38 16.43 17.89
CA LEU A 231 -1.37 16.92 16.94
C LEU A 231 -2.28 17.99 17.55
N GLY A 232 -2.64 17.84 18.82
CA GLY A 232 -3.40 18.85 19.56
C GLY A 232 -2.65 20.17 19.72
N GLU A 233 -1.32 20.17 19.78
CA GLU A 233 -0.49 21.37 19.83
C GLU A 233 -0.44 22.10 18.47
N HIS A 234 -0.28 21.35 17.38
CA HIS A 234 0.03 21.90 16.05
C HIS A 234 -1.18 22.01 15.12
N ILE A 235 -2.22 21.20 15.29
CA ILE A 235 -3.40 21.21 14.44
C ILE A 235 -4.59 21.74 15.22
N LYS A 236 -4.85 23.04 15.03
CA LYS A 236 -5.94 23.75 15.66
C LYS A 236 -7.11 23.92 14.70
N GLY A 237 -8.30 23.84 15.22
CA GLY A 237 -9.55 24.14 14.51
C GLY A 237 -10.18 25.44 14.99
N SER A 238 -11.45 25.64 14.63
CA SER A 238 -12.25 26.75 15.12
C SER A 238 -12.51 26.61 16.63
N PHE A 239 -12.76 27.70 17.31
CA PHE A 239 -13.14 27.74 18.74
C PHE A 239 -12.10 27.07 19.67
N ASP A 240 -10.81 27.28 19.43
CA ASP A 240 -9.70 26.65 20.18
C ASP A 240 -9.73 25.13 20.19
N SER A 241 -10.45 24.52 19.26
CA SER A 241 -10.48 23.06 19.15
C SER A 241 -9.13 22.49 18.76
N GLN A 242 -8.86 21.27 19.19
CA GLN A 242 -7.60 20.56 18.99
C GLN A 242 -7.87 19.19 18.40
N MET A 243 -6.97 18.71 17.54
CA MET A 243 -7.04 17.36 17.02
C MET A 243 -6.69 16.35 18.11
N THR A 244 -7.49 15.30 18.21
CA THR A 244 -7.28 14.18 19.16
C THR A 244 -7.72 12.87 18.52
N THR A 245 -7.35 11.75 19.14
CA THR A 245 -7.88 10.44 18.82
C THR A 245 -9.29 10.29 19.37
N SER A 246 -10.25 9.92 18.51
CA SER A 246 -11.63 9.74 18.91
C SER A 246 -11.79 8.57 19.87
N LYS A 247 -12.55 8.76 20.94
CA LYS A 247 -12.87 7.72 21.93
C LYS A 247 -14.04 6.83 21.51
N GLN A 248 -14.71 7.15 20.40
CA GLN A 248 -15.84 6.37 19.88
C GLN A 248 -15.39 5.06 19.21
N TYR A 249 -14.10 4.95 18.87
CA TYR A 249 -13.52 3.77 18.26
C TYR A 249 -12.20 3.44 18.96
N ASP A 250 -12.08 2.24 19.53
CA ASP A 250 -10.83 1.79 20.13
C ASP A 250 -9.78 1.55 19.02
N PRO A 251 -8.69 2.32 18.95
CA PRO A 251 -7.73 2.20 17.87
C PRO A 251 -7.13 0.80 17.78
N LEU A 252 -7.02 0.29 16.57
CA LEU A 252 -6.30 -0.94 16.30
C LEU A 252 -4.80 -0.68 16.40
N TYR A 253 -4.08 -1.68 16.90
CA TYR A 253 -2.66 -1.64 17.08
C TYR A 253 -2.02 -2.90 16.54
N LYS A 254 -0.92 -2.76 15.80
CA LYS A 254 -0.09 -3.90 15.38
C LYS A 254 1.39 -3.53 15.33
N ARG A 255 2.23 -4.55 15.46
CA ARG A 255 3.67 -4.48 15.21
C ARG A 255 3.98 -5.21 13.92
N MET A 256 4.86 -4.63 13.10
CA MET A 256 5.24 -5.19 11.82
C MET A 256 6.67 -4.85 11.47
N VAL A 257 7.17 -5.48 10.41
CA VAL A 257 8.45 -5.13 9.79
C VAL A 257 8.18 -4.84 8.31
N ILE A 258 8.60 -3.67 7.84
CA ILE A 258 8.58 -3.29 6.41
C ILE A 258 10.02 -2.90 6.05
N ASP A 259 10.58 -3.51 5.00
CA ASP A 259 11.95 -3.26 4.53
C ASP A 259 13.00 -3.33 5.67
N SER A 260 12.89 -4.36 6.51
CA SER A 260 13.73 -4.59 7.69
C SER A 260 13.62 -3.53 8.80
N ILE A 261 12.68 -2.59 8.71
CA ILE A 261 12.43 -1.58 9.72
C ILE A 261 11.26 -2.05 10.59
N PHE A 262 11.50 -2.19 11.91
CA PHE A 262 10.41 -2.38 12.88
C PHE A 262 9.51 -1.16 12.90
N ARG A 263 8.18 -1.39 12.87
CA ARG A 263 7.16 -0.36 12.96
C ARG A 263 6.03 -0.76 13.90
N ALA A 264 5.60 0.17 14.72
CA ALA A 264 4.35 0.09 15.45
C ALA A 264 3.30 0.93 14.71
N GLU A 265 2.16 0.34 14.37
CA GLU A 265 1.06 1.00 13.67
C GLU A 265 -0.14 1.16 14.58
N ILE A 266 -0.75 2.33 14.54
CA ILE A 266 -2.08 2.62 15.11
C ILE A 266 -3.00 3.01 13.97
N ARG A 267 -4.20 2.46 13.98
CA ARG A 267 -5.28 2.81 13.04
C ARG A 267 -6.53 3.15 13.83
N GLY A 268 -7.12 4.31 13.60
CA GLY A 268 -8.27 4.77 14.36
C GLY A 268 -9.03 5.90 13.69
N LEU A 269 -9.86 6.55 14.48
CA LEU A 269 -10.56 7.77 14.10
C LEU A 269 -9.97 8.97 14.87
N TRP A 270 -9.82 10.08 14.18
CA TRP A 270 -9.50 11.36 14.77
C TRP A 270 -10.74 12.26 14.81
N GLU A 271 -10.77 13.19 15.74
CA GLU A 271 -11.80 14.21 15.86
C GLU A 271 -11.22 15.52 16.36
N MET A 272 -11.94 16.62 16.17
CA MET A 272 -11.65 17.91 16.80
C MET A 272 -12.45 18.05 18.08
N THR A 273 -11.83 18.56 19.15
CA THR A 273 -12.44 18.59 20.49
C THR A 273 -13.69 19.50 20.61
N ALA A 274 -13.78 20.52 19.78
CA ALA A 274 -14.90 21.50 19.81
C ALA A 274 -15.41 21.83 18.39
N ASP A 275 -15.18 20.92 17.42
CA ASP A 275 -15.63 21.06 16.04
C ASP A 275 -16.16 19.67 15.57
N MET A 276 -17.06 19.65 14.61
CA MET A 276 -17.63 18.42 14.07
C MET A 276 -16.77 17.77 12.99
N MET A 277 -15.49 18.10 12.95
CA MET A 277 -14.54 17.50 12.01
C MET A 277 -13.97 16.20 12.60
N GLY A 278 -13.85 15.19 11.75
CA GLY A 278 -13.25 13.91 12.10
C GLY A 278 -13.09 13.01 10.89
N GLY A 279 -12.35 11.93 11.07
CA GLY A 279 -12.13 10.97 10.01
C GLY A 279 -11.15 9.85 10.39
N PRO A 280 -10.80 8.97 9.45
CA PRO A 280 -9.84 7.92 9.71
C PRO A 280 -8.40 8.44 9.72
N PHE A 281 -7.55 7.76 10.48
CA PHE A 281 -6.10 7.93 10.45
C PHE A 281 -5.36 6.59 10.51
N VAL A 282 -4.13 6.60 10.04
CA VAL A 282 -3.14 5.54 10.24
C VAL A 282 -1.80 6.18 10.58
N ALA A 283 -1.21 5.79 11.69
CA ALA A 283 0.09 6.28 12.11
C ALA A 283 1.08 5.13 12.26
N GLN A 284 2.30 5.28 11.74
CA GLN A 284 3.39 4.34 11.93
C GLN A 284 4.56 5.02 12.65
N ALA A 285 5.05 4.37 13.71
CA ALA A 285 6.18 4.83 14.52
C ALA A 285 7.36 3.85 14.38
N PHE A 286 8.57 4.38 14.23
CA PHE A 286 9.81 3.61 14.12
C PHE A 286 11.01 4.42 14.63
N VAL A 287 12.12 3.76 14.93
CA VAL A 287 13.36 4.43 15.37
C VAL A 287 14.20 4.79 14.15
N ASN A 288 14.70 6.02 14.10
CA ASN A 288 15.86 6.36 13.28
C ASN A 288 17.12 6.04 14.08
N PRO A 289 17.89 5.00 13.71
CA PRO A 289 19.05 4.55 14.49
C PRO A 289 20.21 5.56 14.50
N TYR A 290 20.30 6.42 13.50
CA TYR A 290 21.37 7.41 13.37
C TYR A 290 21.17 8.62 14.30
N THR A 291 19.92 8.98 14.57
CA THR A 291 19.58 10.15 15.41
C THR A 291 19.09 9.76 16.80
N ASN A 292 18.87 8.47 17.04
CA ASN A 292 18.26 7.93 18.26
C ASN A 292 16.91 8.63 18.60
N LYS A 293 16.10 8.89 17.56
CA LYS A 293 14.78 9.46 17.70
C LYS A 293 13.71 8.50 17.17
N VAL A 294 12.54 8.54 17.76
CA VAL A 294 11.35 7.94 17.19
C VAL A 294 10.81 8.92 16.15
N ILE A 295 10.57 8.41 14.95
CA ILE A 295 9.86 9.11 13.88
C ILE A 295 8.45 8.53 13.83
N VAL A 296 7.46 9.41 13.76
CA VAL A 296 6.07 9.02 13.49
C VAL A 296 5.63 9.67 12.19
N VAL A 297 5.08 8.85 11.31
CA VAL A 297 4.37 9.31 10.11
C VAL A 297 2.91 8.98 10.31
N ASP A 298 2.06 10.00 10.30
CA ASP A 298 0.62 9.93 10.51
C ASP A 298 -0.10 10.42 9.27
N VAL A 299 -1.05 9.66 8.77
CA VAL A 299 -1.86 10.02 7.60
C VAL A 299 -3.33 10.09 7.98
N LEU A 300 -3.99 11.16 7.54
CA LEU A 300 -5.36 11.48 7.92
C LEU A 300 -6.21 11.81 6.70
N VAL A 301 -7.50 11.52 6.79
CA VAL A 301 -8.47 11.87 5.77
C VAL A 301 -9.66 12.58 6.40
N TYR A 302 -10.10 13.68 5.77
CA TYR A 302 -11.37 14.32 6.04
C TYR A 302 -12.23 14.32 4.78
N ALA A 303 -13.33 13.56 4.81
CA ALA A 303 -14.25 13.46 3.68
C ALA A 303 -15.66 13.15 4.21
N PRO A 304 -16.37 14.14 4.81
CA PRO A 304 -17.59 13.90 5.57
C PRO A 304 -18.69 13.19 4.75
N GLU A 305 -18.83 13.52 3.48
CA GLU A 305 -19.86 12.94 2.58
C GLU A 305 -19.28 11.92 1.59
N GLY A 306 -17.95 11.73 1.59
CA GLY A 306 -17.24 10.93 0.60
C GLY A 306 -16.75 9.57 1.12
N LYS A 307 -16.42 8.70 0.17
CA LYS A 307 -15.70 7.46 0.45
C LYS A 307 -14.26 7.76 0.84
N LYS A 308 -13.78 7.08 1.87
CA LYS A 308 -12.47 7.36 2.51
C LYS A 308 -11.43 6.30 2.22
N ARG A 309 -11.83 5.06 1.92
CA ARG A 309 -10.93 3.93 1.69
C ARG A 309 -9.81 4.26 0.71
N ASN A 310 -10.14 4.73 -0.49
CA ASN A 310 -9.14 4.98 -1.53
C ASN A 310 -8.25 6.18 -1.18
N LEU A 311 -8.80 7.21 -0.56
CA LEU A 311 -8.03 8.36 -0.08
C LEU A 311 -7.02 7.93 0.99
N LEU A 312 -7.46 7.15 1.98
CA LEU A 312 -6.60 6.67 3.05
C LEU A 312 -5.51 5.74 2.51
N ARG A 313 -5.85 4.78 1.63
CA ARG A 313 -4.87 3.84 1.05
C ARG A 313 -3.84 4.52 0.15
N SER A 314 -4.19 5.59 -0.56
CA SER A 314 -3.19 6.35 -1.31
C SER A 314 -2.16 7.03 -0.40
N LEU A 315 -2.57 7.44 0.79
CA LEU A 315 -1.66 7.95 1.82
C LEU A 315 -0.87 6.82 2.51
N GLU A 316 -1.52 5.69 2.85
CA GLU A 316 -0.86 4.53 3.45
C GLU A 316 0.27 3.97 2.57
N ALA A 317 0.15 4.09 1.24
CA ALA A 317 1.20 3.70 0.32
C ALA A 317 2.51 4.46 0.55
N SER A 318 2.45 5.67 1.10
CA SER A 318 3.64 6.46 1.45
C SER A 318 4.55 5.73 2.45
N PHE A 319 3.99 4.89 3.34
CA PHE A 319 4.77 4.11 4.29
C PHE A 319 5.74 3.13 3.63
N TYR A 320 5.41 2.63 2.43
CA TYR A 320 6.23 1.72 1.63
C TYR A 320 7.31 2.45 0.80
N THR A 321 7.37 3.78 0.92
CA THR A 321 8.40 4.60 0.27
C THR A 321 9.44 5.13 1.24
N ILE A 322 9.29 4.85 2.55
CA ILE A 322 10.18 5.38 3.59
C ILE A 322 11.55 4.73 3.51
N SER A 323 12.57 5.57 3.42
CA SER A 323 13.97 5.17 3.58
C SER A 323 14.61 6.00 4.71
N ILE A 324 15.48 5.41 5.51
CA ILE A 324 16.20 6.06 6.62
C ILE A 324 17.63 6.36 6.17
N PHE A 325 18.12 7.55 6.48
CA PHE A 325 19.46 8.00 6.12
C PHE A 325 20.25 8.45 7.35
N ASP A 326 21.57 8.28 7.28
CA ASP A 326 22.48 8.97 8.18
C ASP A 326 22.58 10.45 7.78
N PRO A 327 22.13 11.40 8.61
CA PRO A 327 22.25 12.81 8.31
C PRO A 327 23.70 13.29 8.12
N ASN A 328 24.70 12.53 8.62
CA ASN A 328 26.11 12.86 8.51
C ASN A 328 26.78 12.38 7.21
N GLU A 329 26.18 11.46 6.45
CA GLU A 329 26.74 11.01 5.17
C GLU A 329 26.70 12.09 4.07
N GLN A 330 25.79 13.06 4.16
CA GLN A 330 25.66 14.13 3.17
C GLN A 330 26.80 15.16 3.17
N SER A 331 27.58 15.23 4.24
CA SER A 331 28.74 16.14 4.28
C SER A 331 29.92 15.64 3.47
N LYS A 332 29.98 14.34 3.13
CA LYS A 332 31.09 13.70 2.40
C LYS A 332 30.96 13.75 0.87
N GLU A 333 29.75 13.95 0.34
CA GLU A 333 29.55 14.08 -1.11
C GLU A 333 29.76 15.51 -1.65
N LYS A 334 30.11 16.47 -0.78
CA LYS A 334 30.36 17.88 -1.14
C LYS A 334 31.81 18.33 -0.98
N GLU A 335 32.72 17.44 -0.59
CA GLU A 335 34.17 17.62 -0.62
C GLU A 335 34.76 16.87 -1.83
#